data_8bd710357d09c1a9ad989f2352b86ce4
#
_entry.id   8bd710357d09c1a9ad989f2352b86ce4
#
_cell.length_a   1.000
_cell.length_b   1.000
_cell.length_c   1.000
_cell.angle_alpha   90.00
_cell.angle_beta   90.00
_cell.angle_gamma   90.00
#
_symmetry.space_group_name_H-M   'P 1'
#
loop_
_entity.id
_entity.type
_entity.pdbx_description
1 polymer ?
#
loop_
_entity_poly.entity_id
_entity_poly.type
_entity_poly.pdbx_seq_one_letter_code
_entity_poly.pdbx_strand_id
1 'polypeptide(L)'
;MIQAAGLTAMVTAYFLLPLDGLGPDRPLLSWMLFGAVLALIAVLLLVQVARVLLAVPGVRPGLVIPPLTCLSVLVFATAYQGLAQSPGQVHGITTRLDALYFTMVTLATVGYGDITPRGQSARLVAILQILYSFIFLTAAATALTNHLRNTLRHHGNPDPPG
;
A
#
# COMPACT_ATOMS: atom_id res chain seq x y z
N MET A 1 14.57 9.64 -10.93
CA MET A 1 13.85 9.54 -12.21
C MET A 1 13.25 8.15 -12.45
N ILE A 2 13.99 7.06 -12.36
CA ILE A 2 13.49 5.67 -12.61
C ILE A 2 12.33 5.29 -11.69
N GLN A 3 12.36 5.66 -10.40
CA GLN A 3 11.26 5.37 -9.47
C GLN A 3 9.97 6.12 -9.80
N ALA A 4 10.09 7.42 -10.12
CA ALA A 4 8.91 8.19 -10.49
C ALA A 4 8.26 7.61 -11.76
N ALA A 5 9.05 7.22 -12.75
CA ALA A 5 8.56 6.56 -13.95
C ALA A 5 7.87 5.23 -13.63
N GLY A 6 8.45 4.42 -12.73
CA GLY A 6 7.83 3.16 -12.28
C GLY A 6 6.49 3.36 -11.57
N LEU A 7 6.41 4.31 -10.65
CA LEU A 7 5.16 4.66 -9.97
C LEU A 7 4.09 5.18 -10.93
N THR A 8 4.48 6.07 -11.85
CA THR A 8 3.56 6.55 -12.88
C THR A 8 3.05 5.41 -13.76
N ALA A 9 3.93 4.50 -14.19
CA ALA A 9 3.54 3.34 -14.98
C ALA A 9 2.56 2.43 -14.23
N MET A 10 2.75 2.20 -12.93
CA MET A 10 1.84 1.40 -12.10
C MET A 10 0.45 2.04 -12.00
N VAL A 11 0.38 3.35 -11.74
CA VAL A 11 -0.89 4.08 -11.67
C VAL A 11 -1.58 4.09 -13.05
N THR A 12 -0.84 4.35 -14.11
CA THR A 12 -1.37 4.32 -15.47
C THR A 12 -1.91 2.93 -15.83
N ALA A 13 -1.18 1.86 -15.46
CA ALA A 13 -1.63 0.49 -15.67
C ALA A 13 -2.95 0.19 -14.94
N TYR A 14 -3.13 0.68 -13.71
CA TYR A 14 -4.39 0.53 -12.98
C TYR A 14 -5.60 1.09 -13.74
N PHE A 15 -5.45 2.25 -14.40
CA PHE A 15 -6.54 2.86 -15.16
C PHE A 15 -6.75 2.24 -16.55
N LEU A 16 -5.69 1.72 -17.18
CA LEU A 16 -5.73 1.20 -18.55
C LEU A 16 -6.04 -0.31 -18.63
N LEU A 17 -5.65 -1.11 -17.62
CA LEU A 17 -5.90 -2.55 -17.65
C LEU A 17 -7.41 -2.85 -17.52
N PRO A 18 -7.97 -3.72 -18.37
CA PRO A 18 -9.34 -4.21 -18.23
C PRO A 18 -9.40 -5.18 -17.04
N LEU A 19 -9.61 -4.64 -15.84
CA LEU A 19 -9.70 -5.44 -14.59
C LEU A 19 -11.10 -6.08 -14.42
N ASP A 20 -11.98 -5.86 -15.38
CA ASP A 20 -13.38 -6.35 -15.36
C ASP A 20 -13.47 -7.88 -15.44
N GLY A 21 -12.39 -8.57 -15.88
CA GLY A 21 -12.27 -10.02 -15.87
C GLY A 21 -12.03 -10.67 -14.49
N LEU A 22 -11.81 -9.88 -13.45
CA LEU A 22 -11.71 -10.32 -12.04
C LEU A 22 -13.08 -10.22 -11.32
N GLY A 23 -14.18 -10.17 -12.09
CA GLY A 23 -15.55 -10.03 -11.62
C GLY A 23 -16.14 -11.30 -10.98
N PRO A 24 -17.45 -11.30 -10.72
CA PRO A 24 -18.16 -12.30 -9.92
C PRO A 24 -18.15 -13.73 -10.49
N ASP A 25 -17.67 -13.93 -11.72
CA ASP A 25 -17.69 -15.23 -12.40
C ASP A 25 -16.74 -16.29 -11.80
N ARG A 26 -15.70 -15.86 -11.08
CA ARG A 26 -14.76 -16.76 -10.38
C ARG A 26 -14.33 -16.19 -9.02
N PRO A 27 -15.24 -16.13 -8.04
CA PRO A 27 -14.98 -15.45 -6.77
C PRO A 27 -13.81 -16.07 -6.00
N LEU A 28 -13.69 -17.39 -5.96
CA LEU A 28 -12.61 -18.07 -5.23
C LEU A 28 -11.23 -17.73 -5.80
N LEU A 29 -11.08 -17.72 -7.11
CA LEU A 29 -9.81 -17.40 -7.76
C LEU A 29 -9.41 -15.94 -7.51
N SER A 30 -10.35 -15.00 -7.60
CA SER A 30 -10.12 -13.59 -7.32
C SER A 30 -9.71 -13.37 -5.87
N TRP A 31 -10.36 -14.01 -4.90
CA TRP A 31 -10.00 -13.93 -3.49
C TRP A 31 -8.64 -14.55 -3.18
N MET A 32 -8.32 -15.70 -3.77
CA MET A 32 -7.01 -16.34 -3.62
C MET A 32 -5.89 -15.48 -4.20
N LEU A 33 -6.08 -14.93 -5.40
CA LEU A 33 -5.10 -14.06 -6.05
C LEU A 33 -4.90 -12.77 -5.24
N PHE A 34 -5.98 -12.14 -4.81
CA PHE A 34 -5.93 -10.94 -3.94
C PHE A 34 -5.16 -11.22 -2.64
N GLY A 35 -5.50 -12.30 -1.94
CA GLY A 35 -4.81 -12.70 -0.72
C GLY A 35 -3.33 -13.03 -0.94
N ALA A 36 -3.00 -13.74 -2.01
CA ALA A 36 -1.62 -14.10 -2.35
C ALA A 36 -0.78 -12.86 -2.67
N VAL A 37 -1.31 -11.91 -3.45
CA VAL A 37 -0.61 -10.65 -3.77
C VAL A 37 -0.40 -9.82 -2.52
N LEU A 38 -1.43 -9.66 -1.67
CA LEU A 38 -1.29 -8.94 -0.41
C LEU A 38 -0.29 -9.61 0.54
N ALA A 39 -0.34 -10.94 0.68
CA ALA A 39 0.62 -11.67 1.50
C ALA A 39 2.06 -11.48 1.01
N LEU A 40 2.27 -11.55 -0.31
CA LEU A 40 3.58 -11.29 -0.91
C LEU A 40 4.09 -9.88 -0.60
N ILE A 41 3.25 -8.86 -0.80
CA ILE A 41 3.63 -7.47 -0.50
C ILE A 41 3.91 -7.30 1.00
N ALA A 42 3.09 -7.89 1.88
CA ALA A 42 3.30 -7.84 3.33
C ALA A 42 4.64 -8.46 3.73
N VAL A 43 4.96 -9.64 3.21
CA VAL A 43 6.24 -10.31 3.46
C VAL A 43 7.41 -9.45 2.99
N LEU A 44 7.35 -8.89 1.78
CA LEU A 44 8.40 -8.01 1.25
C LEU A 44 8.60 -6.76 2.12
N LEU A 45 7.51 -6.15 2.60
CA LEU A 45 7.58 -5.00 3.52
C LEU A 45 8.18 -5.39 4.87
N LEU A 46 7.71 -6.49 5.48
CA LEU A 46 8.22 -6.95 6.75
C LEU A 46 9.71 -7.31 6.69
N VAL A 47 10.12 -8.00 5.61
CA VAL A 47 11.55 -8.29 5.36
C VAL A 47 12.35 -7.00 5.24
N GLN A 48 11.83 -6.00 4.53
CA GLN A 48 12.49 -4.72 4.36
C GLN A 48 12.60 -3.96 5.69
N VAL A 49 11.54 -3.93 6.49
CA VAL A 49 11.55 -3.36 7.85
C VAL A 49 12.57 -4.08 8.73
N ALA A 50 12.58 -5.41 8.72
CA ALA A 50 13.54 -6.21 9.49
C ALA A 50 15.01 -5.90 9.08
N ARG A 51 15.29 -5.80 7.79
CA ARG A 51 16.64 -5.45 7.29
C ARG A 51 17.08 -4.05 7.74
N VAL A 52 16.14 -3.09 7.75
CA VAL A 52 16.40 -1.73 8.24
C VAL A 52 16.67 -1.74 9.75
N LEU A 53 15.88 -2.48 10.53
CA LEU A 53 16.05 -2.62 11.98
C LEU A 53 17.38 -3.32 12.35
N LEU A 54 17.76 -4.35 11.58
CA LEU A 54 19.01 -5.09 11.78
C LEU A 54 20.24 -4.37 11.22
N ALA A 55 20.08 -3.13 10.73
CA ALA A 55 21.14 -2.30 10.16
C ALA A 55 21.97 -3.02 9.07
N VAL A 56 21.32 -3.85 8.24
CA VAL A 56 22.00 -4.58 7.16
C VAL A 56 22.62 -3.59 6.17
N PRO A 57 23.92 -3.69 5.84
CA PRO A 57 24.57 -2.79 4.91
C PRO A 57 23.94 -2.81 3.51
N GLY A 58 23.84 -1.65 2.84
CA GLY A 58 23.37 -1.54 1.46
C GLY A 58 21.85 -1.46 1.28
N VAL A 59 21.06 -1.53 2.36
CA VAL A 59 19.61 -1.36 2.29
C VAL A 59 19.25 0.11 2.02
N ARG A 60 18.47 0.33 0.96
CA ARG A 60 17.93 1.66 0.60
C ARG A 60 16.40 1.66 0.78
N PRO A 61 15.89 1.89 2.00
CA PRO A 61 14.45 1.81 2.27
C PRO A 61 13.62 2.77 1.41
N GLY A 62 14.15 3.96 1.12
CA GLY A 62 13.51 4.93 0.23
C GLY A 62 13.32 4.46 -1.22
N LEU A 63 14.00 3.38 -1.63
CA LEU A 63 13.87 2.82 -2.98
C LEU A 63 12.78 1.73 -3.07
N VAL A 64 12.52 1.01 -1.99
CA VAL A 64 11.65 -0.18 -1.99
C VAL A 64 10.29 0.09 -1.37
N ILE A 65 10.23 0.90 -0.30
CA ILE A 65 8.97 1.16 0.41
C ILE A 65 7.94 1.88 -0.47
N PRO A 66 8.25 2.99 -1.18
CA PRO A 66 7.25 3.70 -1.96
C PRO A 66 6.57 2.86 -3.06
N PRO A 67 7.28 2.07 -3.89
CA PRO A 67 6.61 1.25 -4.90
C PRO A 67 5.76 0.14 -4.28
N LEU A 68 6.16 -0.46 -3.17
CA LEU A 68 5.34 -1.46 -2.47
C LEU A 68 4.07 -0.82 -1.87
N THR A 69 4.18 0.39 -1.32
CA THR A 69 3.02 1.16 -0.86
C THR A 69 2.07 1.46 -2.01
N CYS A 70 2.58 1.98 -3.12
CA CYS A 70 1.77 2.26 -4.30
C CYS A 70 1.08 0.99 -4.82
N LEU A 71 1.81 -0.11 -4.92
CA LEU A 71 1.24 -1.40 -5.36
C LEU A 71 0.10 -1.86 -4.45
N SER A 72 0.27 -1.80 -3.13
CA SER A 72 -0.80 -2.20 -2.20
C SER A 72 -2.03 -1.31 -2.30
N VAL A 73 -1.85 0.01 -2.44
CA VAL A 73 -2.97 0.94 -2.68
C VAL A 73 -3.74 0.54 -3.93
N LEU A 74 -3.06 0.24 -5.03
CA LEU A 74 -3.70 -0.16 -6.28
C LEU A 74 -4.40 -1.52 -6.15
N VAL A 75 -3.84 -2.47 -5.41
CA VAL A 75 -4.46 -3.77 -5.14
C VAL A 75 -5.76 -3.60 -4.33
N PHE A 76 -5.76 -2.78 -3.27
CA PHE A 76 -6.98 -2.50 -2.50
C PHE A 76 -8.01 -1.74 -3.33
N ALA A 77 -7.59 -0.73 -4.11
CA ALA A 77 -8.50 0.00 -5.01
C ALA A 77 -9.17 -0.94 -6.04
N THR A 78 -8.40 -1.88 -6.60
CA THR A 78 -8.94 -2.91 -7.51
C THR A 78 -9.97 -3.81 -6.80
N ALA A 79 -9.69 -4.23 -5.57
CA ALA A 79 -10.60 -5.05 -4.79
C ALA A 79 -11.92 -4.30 -4.50
N TYR A 80 -11.86 -3.03 -4.10
CA TYR A 80 -13.06 -2.22 -3.87
C TYR A 80 -13.85 -1.97 -5.15
N GLN A 81 -13.17 -1.71 -6.26
CA GLN A 81 -13.82 -1.58 -7.56
C GLN A 81 -14.55 -2.87 -7.96
N GLY A 82 -13.92 -4.03 -7.78
CA GLY A 82 -14.55 -5.33 -8.05
C GLY A 82 -15.76 -5.59 -7.14
N LEU A 83 -15.65 -5.27 -5.84
CA LEU A 83 -16.75 -5.41 -4.89
C LEU A 83 -17.89 -4.45 -5.17
N ALA A 84 -17.63 -3.24 -5.67
CA ALA A 84 -18.66 -2.27 -6.02
C ALA A 84 -19.57 -2.74 -7.17
N GLN A 85 -19.09 -3.66 -8.01
CA GLN A 85 -19.91 -4.29 -9.05
C GLN A 85 -20.99 -5.24 -8.47
N SER A 86 -20.82 -5.69 -7.22
CA SER A 86 -21.80 -6.54 -6.53
C SER A 86 -22.75 -5.67 -5.71
N PRO A 87 -24.09 -5.81 -5.89
CA PRO A 87 -25.08 -5.00 -5.19
C PRO A 87 -24.90 -5.06 -3.66
N GLY A 88 -24.94 -3.91 -2.99
CA GLY A 88 -24.93 -3.83 -1.54
C GLY A 88 -23.57 -4.04 -0.87
N GLN A 89 -22.49 -4.25 -1.61
CA GLN A 89 -21.16 -4.42 -1.01
C GLN A 89 -20.53 -3.08 -0.62
N VAL A 90 -20.48 -2.11 -1.53
CA VAL A 90 -19.89 -0.79 -1.28
C VAL A 90 -20.87 0.29 -1.74
N HIS A 91 -21.05 1.32 -0.93
CA HIS A 91 -21.83 2.49 -1.28
C HIS A 91 -20.89 3.63 -1.65
N GLY A 92 -21.21 4.34 -2.75
CA GLY A 92 -20.49 5.55 -3.17
C GLY A 92 -19.35 5.32 -4.17
N ILE A 93 -19.01 4.09 -4.54
CA ILE A 93 -18.05 3.79 -5.60
C ILE A 93 -18.78 3.59 -6.92
N THR A 94 -18.50 4.46 -7.89
CA THR A 94 -19.03 4.38 -9.27
C THR A 94 -17.92 4.27 -10.30
N THR A 95 -16.74 4.80 -9.99
CA THR A 95 -15.58 4.85 -10.86
C THR A 95 -14.34 4.23 -10.20
N ARG A 96 -13.33 3.91 -11.01
CA ARG A 96 -12.01 3.49 -10.49
C ARG A 96 -11.36 4.58 -9.63
N LEU A 97 -11.66 5.85 -9.94
CA LEU A 97 -11.15 6.97 -9.17
C LEU A 97 -11.76 7.01 -7.76
N ASP A 98 -13.06 6.70 -7.63
CA ASP A 98 -13.72 6.61 -6.32
C ASP A 98 -13.12 5.50 -5.46
N ALA A 99 -12.81 4.35 -6.07
CA ALA A 99 -12.15 3.23 -5.38
C ALA A 99 -10.74 3.61 -4.90
N LEU A 100 -9.96 4.28 -5.75
CA LEU A 100 -8.63 4.79 -5.40
C LEU A 100 -8.72 5.85 -4.30
N TYR A 101 -9.64 6.81 -4.42
CA TYR A 101 -9.91 7.83 -3.42
C TYR A 101 -10.25 7.21 -2.07
N PHE A 102 -11.20 6.27 -2.02
CA PHE A 102 -11.57 5.57 -0.79
C PHE A 102 -10.38 4.86 -0.15
N THR A 103 -9.58 4.18 -0.97
CA THR A 103 -8.37 3.50 -0.50
C THR A 103 -7.37 4.48 0.12
N MET A 104 -7.14 5.64 -0.52
CA MET A 104 -6.22 6.67 -0.02
C MET A 104 -6.73 7.32 1.26
N VAL A 105 -8.03 7.66 1.33
CA VAL A 105 -8.67 8.26 2.52
C VAL A 105 -8.63 7.30 3.71
N THR A 106 -8.80 6.01 3.46
CA THR A 106 -8.70 4.97 4.49
C THR A 106 -7.25 4.77 4.95
N LEU A 107 -6.29 4.72 4.00
CA LEU A 107 -4.86 4.60 4.30
C LEU A 107 -4.36 5.80 5.13
N ALA A 108 -4.81 6.99 4.77
CA ALA A 108 -4.49 8.23 5.48
C ALA A 108 -5.24 8.40 6.81
N THR A 109 -6.08 7.44 7.20
CA THR A 109 -6.91 7.47 8.42
C THR A 109 -7.84 8.67 8.53
N VAL A 110 -8.21 9.29 7.40
CA VAL A 110 -9.12 10.45 7.36
C VAL A 110 -10.57 10.03 7.51
N GLY A 111 -11.04 9.06 6.70
CA GLY A 111 -12.37 8.44 6.82
C GLY A 111 -13.54 9.41 6.75
N TYR A 112 -13.71 10.15 5.66
CA TYR A 112 -14.81 11.11 5.49
C TYR A 112 -16.21 10.50 5.61
N GLY A 113 -16.36 9.17 5.34
CA GLY A 113 -17.65 8.48 5.46
C GLY A 113 -18.61 8.67 4.28
N ASP A 114 -18.16 9.32 3.23
CA ASP A 114 -18.88 9.49 1.96
C ASP A 114 -18.95 8.20 1.14
N ILE A 115 -17.90 7.37 1.22
CA ILE A 115 -17.86 6.01 0.69
C ILE A 115 -17.80 5.02 1.86
N THR A 116 -18.69 4.02 1.83
CA THR A 116 -18.81 3.09 2.96
C THR A 116 -18.93 1.62 2.54
N PRO A 117 -18.13 0.71 3.14
CA PRO A 117 -18.29 -0.73 2.98
C PRO A 117 -19.51 -1.22 3.76
N ARG A 118 -20.50 -1.77 3.07
CA ARG A 118 -21.77 -2.28 3.68
C ARG A 118 -21.81 -3.79 3.76
N GLY A 119 -21.37 -4.48 2.71
CA GLY A 119 -21.33 -5.93 2.66
C GLY A 119 -20.21 -6.54 3.47
N GLN A 120 -20.34 -7.80 3.85
CA GLN A 120 -19.36 -8.53 4.66
C GLN A 120 -17.98 -8.60 3.97
N SER A 121 -17.95 -8.87 2.66
CA SER A 121 -16.71 -8.94 1.90
C SER A 121 -16.00 -7.59 1.87
N ALA A 122 -16.75 -6.49 1.66
CA ALA A 122 -16.19 -5.14 1.66
C ALA A 122 -15.64 -4.74 3.04
N ARG A 123 -16.34 -5.10 4.12
CA ARG A 123 -15.87 -4.89 5.49
C ARG A 123 -14.60 -5.69 5.80
N LEU A 124 -14.52 -6.94 5.31
CA LEU A 124 -13.31 -7.74 5.47
C LEU A 124 -12.10 -7.10 4.77
N VAL A 125 -12.28 -6.62 3.53
CA VAL A 125 -11.23 -5.90 2.81
C VAL A 125 -10.82 -4.63 3.56
N ALA A 126 -11.78 -3.89 4.13
CA ALA A 126 -11.48 -2.69 4.92
C ALA A 126 -10.68 -3.01 6.19
N ILE A 127 -11.01 -4.07 6.91
CA ILE A 127 -10.24 -4.54 8.07
C ILE A 127 -8.82 -4.90 7.64
N LEU A 128 -8.66 -5.67 6.56
CA LEU A 128 -7.35 -6.04 6.03
C LEU A 128 -6.54 -4.80 5.63
N GLN A 129 -7.17 -3.82 5.00
CA GLN A 129 -6.51 -2.56 4.63
C GLN A 129 -6.04 -1.79 5.87
N ILE A 130 -6.87 -1.68 6.90
CA ILE A 130 -6.50 -1.01 8.15
C ILE A 130 -5.30 -1.70 8.80
N LEU A 131 -5.32 -3.03 8.93
CA LEU A 131 -4.18 -3.79 9.45
C LEU A 131 -2.92 -3.56 8.61
N TYR A 132 -3.08 -3.50 7.30
CA TYR A 132 -1.99 -3.23 6.37
C TYR A 132 -1.41 -1.81 6.55
N SER A 133 -2.26 -0.83 6.84
CA SER A 133 -1.85 0.55 7.10
C SER A 133 -0.91 0.66 8.31
N PHE A 134 -1.09 -0.16 9.34
CA PHE A 134 -0.17 -0.23 10.48
C PHE A 134 1.23 -0.72 10.08
N ILE A 135 1.33 -1.68 9.15
CA ILE A 135 2.61 -2.16 8.62
C ILE A 135 3.35 -1.01 7.92
N PHE A 136 2.63 -0.23 7.12
CA PHE A 136 3.22 0.94 6.44
C PHE A 136 3.68 2.01 7.40
N LEU A 137 2.86 2.35 8.39
CA LEU A 137 3.19 3.36 9.38
C LEU A 137 4.45 2.95 10.16
N THR A 138 4.55 1.68 10.54
CA THR A 138 5.75 1.13 11.19
C THR A 138 6.97 1.20 10.28
N ALA A 139 6.84 0.84 9.00
CA ALA A 139 7.92 0.90 8.03
C ALA A 139 8.40 2.34 7.82
N ALA A 140 7.48 3.29 7.68
CA ALA A 140 7.78 4.71 7.49
C ALA A 140 8.46 5.30 8.72
N ALA A 141 7.96 5.03 9.93
CA ALA A 141 8.53 5.49 11.19
C ALA A 141 9.97 4.97 11.38
N THR A 142 10.19 3.68 11.08
CA THR A 142 11.52 3.06 11.15
C THR A 142 12.50 3.70 10.18
N ALA A 143 12.07 3.94 8.93
CA ALA A 143 12.90 4.58 7.91
C ALA A 143 13.28 6.01 8.32
N LEU A 144 12.33 6.78 8.85
CA LEU A 144 12.55 8.16 9.31
C LEU A 144 13.52 8.20 10.50
N THR A 145 13.32 7.34 11.50
CA THR A 145 14.20 7.27 12.68
C THR A 145 15.65 6.98 12.29
N ASN A 146 15.87 6.05 11.36
CA ASN A 146 17.22 5.72 10.90
C ASN A 146 17.82 6.85 10.07
N HIS A 147 17.03 7.55 9.27
CA HIS A 147 17.51 8.73 8.55
C HIS A 147 18.00 9.82 9.51
N LEU A 148 17.22 10.14 10.53
CA LEU A 148 17.58 11.13 11.56
C LEU A 148 18.84 10.74 12.34
N ARG A 149 18.95 9.47 12.76
CA ARG A 149 20.15 8.96 13.45
C ARG A 149 21.41 9.11 12.62
N ASN A 150 21.34 8.81 11.34
CA ASN A 150 22.48 8.93 10.43
C ASN A 150 22.90 10.39 10.24
N THR A 151 21.95 11.31 10.09
CA THR A 151 22.21 12.74 9.95
C THR A 151 22.89 13.30 11.22
N LEU A 152 22.40 12.93 12.41
CA LEU A 152 22.97 13.39 13.67
C LEU A 152 24.38 12.84 13.91
N ARG A 153 24.68 11.62 13.50
CA ARG A 153 26.03 11.04 13.61
C ARG A 153 27.06 11.74 12.72
N HIS A 154 26.68 12.21 11.55
CA HIS A 154 27.57 12.96 10.66
C HIS A 154 27.87 14.38 11.18
N HIS A 155 26.98 14.99 11.97
CA HIS A 155 27.21 16.32 12.55
C HIS A 155 27.92 16.29 13.92
N GLY A 156 28.01 15.11 14.56
CA GLY A 156 28.58 14.95 15.90
C GLY A 156 30.03 14.50 15.96
N ASN A 157 30.75 14.34 14.83
CA ASN A 157 32.16 14.02 14.81
C ASN A 157 32.98 15.23 14.29
N PRO A 158 33.37 16.16 15.14
CA PRO A 158 34.31 17.18 14.72
C PRO A 158 35.63 16.51 14.39
N ASP A 159 36.25 16.89 13.25
CA ASP A 159 37.54 16.42 12.84
C ASP A 159 38.53 16.58 14.00
N PRO A 160 39.42 15.60 14.26
CA PRO A 160 40.47 15.75 15.27
C PRO A 160 41.37 16.92 14.83
N PRO A 161 41.75 17.83 15.75
CA PRO A 161 42.68 18.90 15.42
C PRO A 161 44.00 18.32 14.95
N GLY A 162 44.41 18.70 13.73
CA GLY A 162 45.68 18.35 13.12
C GLY A 162 46.87 18.98 13.84
#